data_6e125fd416bc140a7558bdd45296ef6f
#
_entry.id   6e125fd416bc140a7558bdd45296ef6f
#
_cell.length_a   1.000
_cell.length_b   1.000
_cell.length_c   1.000
_cell.angle_alpha   90.00
_cell.angle_beta   90.00
_cell.angle_gamma   90.00
#
_symmetry.space_group_name_H-M   'P 1'
#
loop_
_entity.id
_entity.type
_entity.pdbx_description
1 polymer ?
#
loop_
_entity_poly.entity_id
_entity_poly.type
_entity_poly.pdbx_seq_one_letter_code
_entity_poly.pdbx_strand_id
1 'polypeptide(L)'
;MAPPSGSVQIINPQASHCLYDILQNTAQKFPRDFIDAQFPDTAQAFRQNYVHSLPRFEAARLASPVSTLIARDLALSFEKQLVYRDASSEQAVHSFLGTPSNPLALTTITGKNTSLWQPAFEDKGVLHHDLAKLGAVLTNRNVITPSAADALGWLQQHFVGKGVSLAGRKIAVLGAAAEMAPTEQLLKTGAQVLWVDRVAPPAALSSPADINGSLSYHPAGIDLLSQPKETLATLIAFANGEPLDLCLYAY
;
A
#
# COMPACT_ATOMS: atom_id res chain seq x y z
N MET A 1 3.22 -27.74 3.69
CA MET A 1 3.14 -27.29 5.11
C MET A 1 1.68 -27.00 5.41
N ALA A 2 1.17 -27.43 6.59
CA ALA A 2 -0.15 -26.96 7.03
C ALA A 2 -0.10 -25.43 7.16
N PRO A 3 -1.16 -24.72 6.82
CA PRO A 3 -1.22 -23.27 7.05
C PRO A 3 -1.00 -23.00 8.55
N PRO A 4 -0.30 -21.92 8.93
CA PRO A 4 -0.16 -21.56 10.33
C PRO A 4 -1.54 -21.47 10.98
N SER A 5 -1.65 -21.97 12.19
CA SER A 5 -2.93 -22.12 12.92
C SER A 5 -3.52 -20.79 13.41
N GLY A 6 -2.87 -19.65 13.14
CA GLY A 6 -3.26 -18.35 13.64
C GLY A 6 -3.24 -17.24 12.60
N SER A 7 -3.85 -16.10 12.92
CA SER A 7 -3.86 -14.91 12.08
C SER A 7 -4.01 -13.62 12.88
N VAL A 8 -3.60 -12.50 12.27
CA VAL A 8 -3.91 -11.16 12.77
C VAL A 8 -5.40 -10.89 12.59
N GLN A 9 -6.04 -10.40 13.64
CA GLN A 9 -7.46 -10.11 13.69
C GLN A 9 -7.71 -8.78 14.42
N ILE A 10 -8.87 -8.17 14.17
CA ILE A 10 -9.36 -7.05 14.97
C ILE A 10 -10.06 -7.62 16.20
N ILE A 11 -9.81 -7.05 17.38
CA ILE A 11 -10.44 -7.48 18.64
C ILE A 11 -11.98 -7.46 18.54
N ASN A 12 -12.52 -6.35 18.03
CA ASN A 12 -13.95 -6.22 17.77
C ASN A 12 -14.27 -6.79 16.37
N PRO A 13 -15.11 -7.84 16.26
CA PRO A 13 -15.45 -8.42 14.95
C PRO A 13 -16.20 -7.45 14.01
N GLN A 14 -16.74 -6.34 14.55
CA GLN A 14 -17.37 -5.28 13.78
C GLN A 14 -16.35 -4.19 13.41
N ALA A 15 -15.58 -4.39 12.36
CA ALA A 15 -14.53 -3.48 11.93
C ALA A 15 -14.99 -2.00 11.80
N SER A 16 -16.21 -1.78 11.32
CA SER A 16 -16.78 -0.41 11.20
C SER A 16 -17.04 0.26 12.55
N HIS A 17 -17.42 -0.50 13.59
CA HIS A 17 -17.55 0.03 14.94
C HIS A 17 -16.19 0.36 15.54
N CYS A 18 -15.21 -0.54 15.38
CA CYS A 18 -13.85 -0.30 15.82
C CYS A 18 -13.26 0.97 15.19
N LEU A 19 -13.41 1.13 13.87
CA LEU A 19 -12.96 2.33 13.17
C LEU A 19 -13.68 3.58 13.69
N TYR A 20 -15.01 3.54 13.83
CA TYR A 20 -15.79 4.64 14.37
C TYR A 20 -15.31 5.07 15.75
N ASP A 21 -15.12 4.12 16.68
CA ASP A 21 -14.69 4.40 18.05
C ASP A 21 -13.30 5.06 18.09
N ILE A 22 -12.37 4.58 17.26
CA ILE A 22 -11.03 5.19 17.16
C ILE A 22 -11.13 6.63 16.67
N LEU A 23 -11.87 6.89 15.59
CA LEU A 23 -12.01 8.23 15.02
C LEU A 23 -12.74 9.18 15.99
N GLN A 24 -13.80 8.71 16.62
CA GLN A 24 -14.56 9.48 17.60
C GLN A 24 -13.69 9.85 18.81
N ASN A 25 -12.98 8.89 19.39
CA ASN A 25 -12.06 9.13 20.50
C ASN A 25 -10.96 10.13 20.12
N THR A 26 -10.45 10.03 18.91
CA THR A 26 -9.46 10.99 18.39
C THR A 26 -10.06 12.39 18.26
N ALA A 27 -11.27 12.53 17.70
CA ALA A 27 -11.95 13.82 17.61
C ALA A 27 -12.24 14.44 19.00
N GLN A 28 -12.60 13.60 19.97
CA GLN A 28 -12.79 14.04 21.36
C GLN A 28 -11.49 14.47 22.04
N LYS A 29 -10.37 13.83 21.71
CA LYS A 29 -9.05 14.17 22.24
C LYS A 29 -8.49 15.47 21.66
N PHE A 30 -8.84 15.79 20.42
CA PHE A 30 -8.40 16.98 19.68
C PHE A 30 -9.61 17.85 19.26
N PRO A 31 -10.45 18.31 20.19
CA PRO A 31 -11.77 18.89 19.86
C PRO A 31 -11.67 20.18 19.06
N ARG A 32 -10.59 20.95 19.20
CA ARG A 32 -10.39 22.20 18.45
C ARG A 32 -10.12 21.94 16.96
N ASP A 33 -9.51 20.81 16.65
CA ASP A 33 -9.11 20.45 15.28
C ASP A 33 -10.26 19.80 14.50
N PHE A 34 -11.25 19.24 15.20
CA PHE A 34 -12.37 18.51 14.58
C PHE A 34 -13.73 19.18 14.76
N ILE A 35 -13.77 20.46 15.22
CA ILE A 35 -15.02 21.17 15.51
C ILE A 35 -15.97 21.22 14.30
N ASP A 36 -15.42 21.36 13.09
CA ASP A 36 -16.18 21.47 11.83
C ASP A 36 -16.26 20.13 11.05
N ALA A 37 -15.71 19.05 11.60
CA ALA A 37 -15.65 17.78 10.89
C ALA A 37 -17.03 17.10 10.72
N GLN A 38 -18.04 17.53 11.49
CA GLN A 38 -19.40 16.98 11.45
C GLN A 38 -19.39 15.44 11.51
N PHE A 39 -18.67 14.91 12.48
CA PHE A 39 -18.54 13.47 12.63
C PHE A 39 -19.86 12.85 13.10
N PRO A 40 -20.30 11.69 12.57
CA PRO A 40 -21.56 11.06 12.94
C PRO A 40 -21.63 10.70 14.42
N ASP A 41 -22.82 10.82 15.03
CA ASP A 41 -23.02 10.55 16.46
C ASP A 41 -23.03 9.05 16.82
N THR A 42 -23.21 8.17 15.83
CA THR A 42 -23.28 6.72 16.04
C THR A 42 -22.50 5.96 14.98
N ALA A 43 -22.00 4.77 15.36
CA ALA A 43 -21.31 3.86 14.43
C ALA A 43 -22.20 3.42 13.25
N GLN A 44 -23.52 3.31 13.47
CA GLN A 44 -24.46 3.01 12.39
C GLN A 44 -24.57 4.15 11.37
N ALA A 45 -24.69 5.39 11.84
CA ALA A 45 -24.72 6.57 10.97
C ALA A 45 -23.38 6.73 10.23
N PHE A 46 -22.25 6.47 10.89
CA PHE A 46 -20.94 6.45 10.27
C PHE A 46 -20.86 5.41 9.14
N ARG A 47 -21.29 4.16 9.38
CA ARG A 47 -21.28 3.09 8.37
C ARG A 47 -22.11 3.43 7.13
N GLN A 48 -23.22 4.15 7.30
CA GLN A 48 -24.08 4.58 6.18
C GLN A 48 -23.49 5.73 5.39
N ASN A 49 -22.59 6.51 5.99
CA ASN A 49 -22.10 7.78 5.42
C ASN A 49 -20.57 7.92 5.45
N TYR A 50 -19.83 6.83 5.59
CA TYR A 50 -18.36 6.88 5.76
C TYR A 50 -17.64 7.50 4.58
N VAL A 51 -18.15 7.36 3.37
CA VAL A 51 -17.60 7.96 2.13
C VAL A 51 -17.56 9.49 2.19
N HIS A 52 -18.37 10.11 3.02
CA HIS A 52 -18.35 11.56 3.25
C HIS A 52 -17.69 11.92 4.59
N SER A 53 -17.84 11.09 5.60
CA SER A 53 -17.33 11.35 6.95
C SER A 53 -15.80 11.21 7.03
N LEU A 54 -15.22 10.18 6.38
CA LEU A 54 -13.77 9.99 6.37
C LEU A 54 -13.00 11.12 5.67
N PRO A 55 -13.38 11.59 4.46
CA PRO A 55 -12.71 12.72 3.84
C PRO A 55 -12.77 14.00 4.68
N ARG A 56 -13.89 14.26 5.36
CA ARG A 56 -14.02 15.43 6.24
C ARG A 56 -13.11 15.32 7.47
N PHE A 57 -13.10 14.15 8.10
CA PHE A 57 -12.19 13.87 9.21
C PHE A 57 -10.73 14.06 8.79
N GLU A 58 -10.35 13.50 7.65
CA GLU A 58 -8.98 13.58 7.15
C GLU A 58 -8.61 15.02 6.74
N ALA A 59 -9.53 15.77 6.13
CA ALA A 59 -9.31 17.18 5.83
C ALA A 59 -9.07 18.00 7.11
N ALA A 60 -9.87 17.77 8.16
CA ALA A 60 -9.69 18.41 9.45
C ALA A 60 -8.33 18.05 10.08
N ARG A 61 -7.96 16.77 10.05
CA ARG A 61 -6.64 16.30 10.53
C ARG A 61 -5.50 16.99 9.79
N LEU A 62 -5.55 17.04 8.46
CA LEU A 62 -4.49 17.65 7.62
C LEU A 62 -4.36 19.15 7.85
N ALA A 63 -5.48 19.85 8.10
CA ALA A 63 -5.48 21.28 8.39
C ALA A 63 -4.95 21.62 9.80
N SER A 64 -4.87 20.64 10.70
CA SER A 64 -4.41 20.83 12.08
C SER A 64 -2.92 21.12 12.14
N PRO A 65 -2.48 22.09 12.98
CA PRO A 65 -1.05 22.35 13.25
C PRO A 65 -0.38 21.16 13.96
N VAL A 66 -1.16 20.24 14.55
CA VAL A 66 -0.68 19.03 15.24
C VAL A 66 -1.01 17.74 14.43
N SER A 67 -1.18 17.85 13.12
CA SER A 67 -1.61 16.76 12.23
C SER A 67 -0.79 15.47 12.38
N THR A 68 0.53 15.61 12.58
CA THR A 68 1.45 14.46 12.81
C THR A 68 1.19 13.78 14.15
N LEU A 69 0.87 14.55 15.19
CA LEU A 69 0.53 14.00 16.51
C LEU A 69 -0.79 13.22 16.44
N ILE A 70 -1.80 13.79 15.75
CA ILE A 70 -3.09 13.12 15.52
C ILE A 70 -2.88 11.82 14.73
N ALA A 71 -2.10 11.84 13.65
CA ALA A 71 -1.80 10.65 12.86
C ALA A 71 -1.13 9.55 13.70
N ARG A 72 -0.18 9.93 14.57
CA ARG A 72 0.47 8.99 15.49
C ARG A 72 -0.51 8.41 16.51
N ASP A 73 -1.38 9.21 17.06
CA ASP A 73 -2.41 8.77 18.01
C ASP A 73 -3.38 7.77 17.37
N LEU A 74 -3.82 8.04 16.14
CA LEU A 74 -4.62 7.13 15.32
C LEU A 74 -3.90 5.80 15.10
N ALA A 75 -2.65 5.82 14.63
CA ALA A 75 -1.87 4.62 14.38
C ALA A 75 -1.74 3.74 15.63
N LEU A 76 -1.41 4.34 16.79
CA LEU A 76 -1.32 3.64 18.07
C LEU A 76 -2.69 3.11 18.55
N SER A 77 -3.78 3.82 18.24
CA SER A 77 -5.13 3.39 18.58
C SER A 77 -5.57 2.20 17.73
N PHE A 78 -5.23 2.18 16.44
CA PHE A 78 -5.44 1.04 15.56
C PHE A 78 -4.62 -0.17 16.00
N GLU A 79 -3.33 0.03 16.29
CA GLU A 79 -2.45 -1.04 16.75
C GLU A 79 -3.01 -1.78 17.96
N LYS A 80 -3.57 -1.05 18.94
CA LYS A 80 -4.20 -1.63 20.13
C LYS A 80 -5.44 -2.49 19.83
N GLN A 81 -6.06 -2.33 18.68
CA GLN A 81 -7.21 -3.13 18.24
C GLN A 81 -6.80 -4.41 17.50
N LEU A 82 -5.51 -4.62 17.27
CA LEU A 82 -5.01 -5.76 16.54
C LEU A 82 -4.45 -6.81 17.50
N VAL A 83 -4.90 -8.05 17.33
CA VAL A 83 -4.41 -9.22 18.03
C VAL A 83 -3.96 -10.29 17.04
N TYR A 84 -2.95 -11.03 17.42
CA TYR A 84 -2.67 -12.33 16.80
C TYR A 84 -3.39 -13.40 17.60
N ARG A 85 -4.23 -14.18 16.93
CA ARG A 85 -5.01 -15.26 17.55
C ARG A 85 -4.72 -16.57 16.83
N ASP A 86 -4.40 -17.60 17.60
CA ASP A 86 -4.31 -18.98 17.17
C ASP A 86 -5.24 -19.88 18.01
N ALA A 87 -5.16 -21.20 17.82
CA ALA A 87 -5.99 -22.17 18.54
C ALA A 87 -5.74 -22.19 20.06
N SER A 88 -4.62 -21.68 20.54
CA SER A 88 -4.15 -21.80 21.93
C SER A 88 -3.95 -20.47 22.63
N SER A 89 -3.83 -19.37 21.90
CA SER A 89 -3.45 -18.07 22.44
C SER A 89 -4.03 -16.88 21.69
N GLU A 90 -4.15 -15.77 22.41
CA GLU A 90 -4.42 -14.45 21.88
C GLU A 90 -3.44 -13.48 22.51
N GLN A 91 -2.77 -12.67 21.70
CA GLN A 91 -1.85 -11.65 22.18
C GLN A 91 -1.86 -10.40 21.30
N ALA A 92 -1.55 -9.25 21.90
CA ALA A 92 -1.44 -7.99 21.14
C ALA A 92 -0.42 -8.11 20.01
N VAL A 93 -0.74 -7.60 18.83
CA VAL A 93 0.11 -7.73 17.63
C VAL A 93 1.51 -7.19 17.87
N HIS A 94 1.67 -6.04 18.56
CA HIS A 94 3.00 -5.49 18.82
C HIS A 94 3.86 -6.43 19.69
N SER A 95 3.26 -7.09 20.69
CA SER A 95 3.97 -8.06 21.55
C SER A 95 4.34 -9.32 20.77
N PHE A 96 3.42 -9.77 19.89
CA PHE A 96 3.66 -10.88 19.00
C PHE A 96 4.80 -10.58 18.02
N LEU A 97 4.78 -9.43 17.35
CA LEU A 97 5.81 -9.02 16.38
C LEU A 97 7.16 -8.70 17.04
N GLY A 98 7.18 -8.31 18.31
CA GLY A 98 8.40 -8.10 19.10
C GLY A 98 9.24 -9.38 19.35
N THR A 99 8.65 -10.56 19.10
CA THR A 99 9.39 -11.84 19.21
C THR A 99 10.13 -12.08 17.87
N PRO A 100 11.46 -12.30 17.88
CA PRO A 100 12.22 -12.57 16.67
C PRO A 100 11.69 -13.75 15.88
N SER A 101 11.76 -13.66 14.55
CA SER A 101 11.48 -14.73 13.60
C SER A 101 12.54 -14.73 12.50
N ASN A 102 12.68 -15.86 11.81
CA ASN A 102 13.57 -15.94 10.66
C ASN A 102 12.88 -15.39 9.41
N PRO A 103 13.62 -14.71 8.52
CA PRO A 103 13.09 -14.32 7.23
C PRO A 103 12.76 -15.55 6.38
N LEU A 104 11.77 -15.42 5.51
CA LEU A 104 11.43 -16.43 4.51
C LEU A 104 12.55 -16.54 3.46
N ALA A 105 12.81 -17.75 2.99
CA ALA A 105 13.74 -17.97 1.90
C ALA A 105 13.17 -17.40 0.60
N LEU A 106 13.89 -16.47 -0.03
CA LEU A 106 13.46 -15.82 -1.26
C LEU A 106 14.15 -16.44 -2.48
N THR A 107 13.41 -16.55 -3.56
CA THR A 107 13.93 -16.71 -4.92
C THR A 107 14.05 -15.32 -5.52
N THR A 108 15.19 -15.01 -6.15
CA THR A 108 15.42 -13.73 -6.82
C THR A 108 15.67 -13.94 -8.30
N ILE A 109 14.95 -13.20 -9.14
CA ILE A 109 15.12 -13.12 -10.58
C ILE A 109 15.71 -11.73 -10.88
N THR A 110 16.88 -11.71 -11.53
CA THR A 110 17.53 -10.47 -11.94
C THR A 110 17.22 -10.19 -13.40
N GLY A 111 16.76 -8.98 -13.68
CA GLY A 111 16.46 -8.51 -15.02
C GLY A 111 17.71 -8.39 -15.90
N LYS A 112 17.52 -8.53 -17.20
CA LYS A 112 18.54 -8.38 -18.23
C LYS A 112 18.20 -7.29 -19.25
N ASN A 113 16.98 -6.75 -19.18
CA ASN A 113 16.57 -5.64 -20.03
C ASN A 113 17.26 -4.35 -19.56
N THR A 114 17.75 -3.55 -20.50
CA THR A 114 18.41 -2.27 -20.24
C THR A 114 17.66 -1.07 -20.83
N SER A 115 16.54 -1.34 -21.50
CA SER A 115 15.70 -0.29 -22.09
C SER A 115 15.00 0.51 -20.98
N LEU A 116 15.10 1.82 -21.01
CA LEU A 116 14.40 2.66 -20.05
C LEU A 116 12.88 2.60 -20.29
N TRP A 117 12.15 2.34 -19.23
CA TRP A 117 10.69 2.35 -19.29
C TRP A 117 10.17 3.76 -19.59
N GLN A 118 9.24 3.84 -20.55
CA GLN A 118 8.59 5.09 -20.94
C GLN A 118 7.16 5.08 -20.37
N PRO A 119 6.73 6.15 -19.66
CA PRO A 119 5.35 6.25 -19.23
C PRO A 119 4.43 6.33 -20.45
N ALA A 120 3.41 5.47 -20.42
CA ALA A 120 2.34 5.45 -21.41
C ALA A 120 1.05 4.99 -20.73
N PHE A 121 -0.07 5.43 -21.24
CA PHE A 121 -1.38 5.03 -20.73
C PHE A 121 -2.25 4.47 -21.84
N GLU A 122 -3.05 3.47 -21.52
CA GLU A 122 -4.03 2.89 -22.42
C GLU A 122 -5.40 3.49 -22.15
N ASP A 123 -6.07 3.99 -23.20
CA ASP A 123 -7.48 4.37 -23.16
C ASP A 123 -8.18 3.64 -24.31
N LYS A 124 -9.17 2.80 -23.99
CA LYS A 124 -9.97 2.03 -24.95
C LYS A 124 -9.15 1.21 -25.96
N GLY A 125 -8.11 0.56 -25.47
CA GLY A 125 -7.23 -0.25 -26.31
C GLY A 125 -6.20 0.53 -27.13
N VAL A 126 -6.13 1.84 -26.94
CA VAL A 126 -5.14 2.71 -27.60
C VAL A 126 -4.08 3.15 -26.61
N LEU A 127 -2.83 2.84 -26.90
CA LEU A 127 -1.68 3.27 -26.09
C LEU A 127 -1.32 4.73 -26.42
N HIS A 128 -1.36 5.61 -25.42
CA HIS A 128 -1.06 7.01 -25.54
C HIS A 128 0.33 7.32 -24.95
N HIS A 129 1.19 7.90 -25.76
CA HIS A 129 2.50 8.43 -25.36
C HIS A 129 2.49 9.94 -25.14
N ASP A 130 1.51 10.66 -25.68
CA ASP A 130 1.27 12.08 -25.39
C ASP A 130 0.32 12.22 -24.21
N LEU A 131 0.91 12.21 -23.01
CA LEU A 131 0.15 12.22 -21.75
C LEU A 131 -0.54 13.55 -21.49
N ALA A 132 0.03 14.67 -21.96
CA ALA A 132 -0.59 15.98 -21.81
C ALA A 132 -1.87 16.07 -22.63
N LYS A 133 -1.83 15.62 -23.89
CA LYS A 133 -3.01 15.54 -24.75
C LYS A 133 -4.05 14.58 -24.19
N LEU A 134 -3.64 13.43 -23.71
CA LEU A 134 -4.52 12.47 -23.04
C LEU A 134 -5.21 13.11 -21.84
N GLY A 135 -4.46 13.82 -20.97
CA GLY A 135 -4.99 14.54 -19.82
C GLY A 135 -6.10 15.52 -20.21
N ALA A 136 -5.88 16.33 -21.23
CA ALA A 136 -6.89 17.26 -21.74
C ALA A 136 -8.16 16.55 -22.25
N VAL A 137 -8.01 15.46 -23.01
CA VAL A 137 -9.14 14.66 -23.52
C VAL A 137 -9.95 14.05 -22.38
N LEU A 138 -9.28 13.42 -21.39
CA LEU A 138 -9.96 12.77 -20.26
C LEU A 138 -10.65 13.77 -19.34
N THR A 139 -10.07 14.96 -19.14
CA THR A 139 -10.71 16.05 -18.38
C THR A 139 -11.96 16.55 -19.08
N ASN A 140 -11.91 16.79 -20.39
CA ASN A 140 -13.08 17.23 -21.19
C ASN A 140 -14.21 16.19 -21.18
N ARG A 141 -13.87 14.91 -20.98
CA ARG A 141 -14.85 13.81 -20.83
C ARG A 141 -15.31 13.61 -19.39
N ASN A 142 -14.86 14.41 -18.43
CA ASN A 142 -15.10 14.26 -16.98
C ASN A 142 -14.66 12.89 -16.43
N VAL A 143 -13.63 12.27 -17.00
CA VAL A 143 -13.05 10.99 -16.54
C VAL A 143 -12.03 11.20 -15.44
N ILE A 144 -11.26 12.28 -15.53
CA ILE A 144 -10.26 12.66 -14.53
C ILE A 144 -10.43 14.10 -14.08
N THR A 145 -9.88 14.44 -12.93
CA THR A 145 -9.86 15.81 -12.41
C THR A 145 -8.81 16.66 -13.14
N PRO A 146 -8.92 18.00 -13.16
CA PRO A 146 -7.87 18.89 -13.68
C PRO A 146 -6.50 18.61 -13.06
N SER A 147 -6.43 18.39 -11.73
CA SER A 147 -5.18 18.09 -11.05
C SER A 147 -4.54 16.75 -11.51
N ALA A 148 -5.34 15.76 -11.88
CA ALA A 148 -4.82 14.53 -12.48
C ALA A 148 -4.28 14.78 -13.91
N ALA A 149 -4.92 15.66 -14.69
CA ALA A 149 -4.39 16.07 -15.99
C ALA A 149 -3.07 16.84 -15.85
N ASP A 150 -2.94 17.72 -14.85
CA ASP A 150 -1.68 18.40 -14.54
C ASP A 150 -0.57 17.42 -14.20
N ALA A 151 -0.87 16.36 -13.43
CA ALA A 151 0.07 15.29 -13.14
C ALA A 151 0.52 14.54 -14.39
N LEU A 152 -0.38 14.25 -15.33
CA LEU A 152 -0.03 13.67 -16.63
C LEU A 152 0.87 14.60 -17.45
N GLY A 153 0.58 15.91 -17.46
CA GLY A 153 1.42 16.93 -18.09
C GLY A 153 2.82 16.98 -17.48
N TRP A 154 2.91 16.89 -16.16
CA TRP A 154 4.18 16.82 -15.45
C TRP A 154 4.99 15.56 -15.82
N LEU A 155 4.34 14.39 -15.89
CA LEU A 155 4.98 13.16 -16.36
C LEU A 155 5.48 13.28 -17.79
N GLN A 156 4.68 13.89 -18.69
CA GLN A 156 5.09 14.17 -20.07
C GLN A 156 6.39 14.97 -20.12
N GLN A 157 6.46 16.06 -19.38
CA GLN A 157 7.59 16.99 -19.40
C GLN A 157 8.86 16.37 -18.82
N HIS A 158 8.74 15.52 -17.78
CA HIS A 158 9.90 15.04 -17.02
C HIS A 158 10.42 13.70 -17.50
N PHE A 159 9.59 12.82 -18.02
CA PHE A 159 9.95 11.43 -18.27
C PHE A 159 9.77 10.93 -19.70
N VAL A 160 8.81 11.47 -20.46
CA VAL A 160 8.64 11.02 -21.86
C VAL A 160 9.87 11.38 -22.69
N GLY A 161 10.41 10.40 -23.41
CA GLY A 161 11.66 10.52 -24.15
C GLY A 161 12.95 10.39 -23.32
N LYS A 162 12.88 10.49 -21.97
CA LYS A 162 14.01 10.34 -21.06
C LYS A 162 14.00 9.00 -20.32
N GLY A 163 12.81 8.41 -20.17
CA GLY A 163 12.57 7.21 -19.38
C GLY A 163 12.55 7.44 -17.88
N VAL A 164 11.97 6.47 -17.16
CA VAL A 164 11.93 6.43 -15.70
C VAL A 164 12.92 5.39 -15.21
N SER A 165 13.79 5.78 -14.27
CA SER A 165 14.69 4.85 -13.59
C SER A 165 14.48 4.91 -12.07
N LEU A 166 14.22 3.73 -11.48
CA LEU A 166 14.20 3.48 -10.04
C LEU A 166 15.35 2.50 -9.67
N ALA A 167 16.41 2.47 -10.46
CA ALA A 167 17.59 1.63 -10.19
C ALA A 167 18.13 1.93 -8.78
N GLY A 168 18.40 0.86 -8.02
CA GLY A 168 18.86 0.98 -6.63
C GLY A 168 17.75 1.20 -5.58
N ARG A 169 16.50 1.49 -5.98
CA ARG A 169 15.39 1.59 -5.01
C ARG A 169 14.88 0.20 -4.65
N LYS A 170 14.73 -0.03 -3.34
CA LYS A 170 14.10 -1.24 -2.79
C LYS A 170 12.64 -0.95 -2.47
N ILE A 171 11.74 -1.75 -3.03
CA ILE A 171 10.29 -1.55 -2.92
C ILE A 171 9.64 -2.88 -2.55
N ALA A 172 8.92 -2.94 -1.45
CA ALA A 172 8.07 -4.09 -1.12
C ALA A 172 6.63 -3.78 -1.52
N VAL A 173 6.04 -4.65 -2.34
CA VAL A 173 4.65 -4.53 -2.78
C VAL A 173 3.82 -5.55 -2.00
N LEU A 174 3.03 -5.04 -1.06
CA LEU A 174 2.13 -5.82 -0.20
C LEU A 174 0.77 -5.95 -0.90
N GLY A 175 0.41 -7.16 -1.33
CA GLY A 175 -0.69 -7.39 -2.26
C GLY A 175 -0.24 -7.25 -3.72
N ALA A 176 0.92 -7.84 -4.03
CA ALA A 176 1.60 -7.66 -5.32
C ALA A 176 0.86 -8.27 -6.52
N ALA A 177 -0.06 -9.22 -6.28
CA ALA A 177 -0.93 -9.80 -7.29
C ALA A 177 -2.22 -9.00 -7.54
N ALA A 178 -2.46 -7.91 -6.79
CA ALA A 178 -3.65 -7.09 -6.99
C ALA A 178 -3.62 -6.44 -8.39
N GLU A 179 -4.79 -6.32 -9.03
CA GLU A 179 -4.94 -5.78 -10.38
C GLU A 179 -4.31 -4.39 -10.55
N MET A 180 -4.41 -3.56 -9.50
CA MET A 180 -3.87 -2.20 -9.52
C MET A 180 -2.43 -2.09 -9.02
N ALA A 181 -1.80 -3.20 -8.62
CA ALA A 181 -0.42 -3.16 -8.12
C ALA A 181 0.57 -2.81 -9.25
N PRO A 182 1.47 -1.84 -9.05
CA PRO A 182 2.38 -1.37 -10.10
C PRO A 182 3.62 -2.25 -10.24
N THR A 183 3.55 -3.52 -9.86
CA THR A 183 4.72 -4.43 -9.77
C THR A 183 5.48 -4.52 -11.08
N GLU A 184 4.77 -4.68 -12.20
CA GLU A 184 5.38 -4.78 -13.53
C GLU A 184 6.10 -3.48 -13.91
N GLN A 185 5.45 -2.33 -13.69
CA GLN A 185 6.02 -1.02 -13.97
C GLN A 185 7.28 -0.76 -13.12
N LEU A 186 7.22 -1.11 -11.84
CA LEU A 186 8.38 -0.99 -10.94
C LEU A 186 9.56 -1.84 -11.41
N LEU A 187 9.31 -3.07 -11.84
CA LEU A 187 10.35 -3.94 -12.40
C LEU A 187 10.94 -3.37 -13.70
N LYS A 188 10.10 -2.83 -14.59
CA LYS A 188 10.52 -2.18 -15.83
C LYS A 188 11.32 -0.89 -15.60
N THR A 189 11.11 -0.20 -14.48
CA THR A 189 11.89 0.99 -14.09
C THR A 189 13.23 0.66 -13.42
N GLY A 190 13.56 -0.61 -13.22
CA GLY A 190 14.83 -1.03 -12.63
C GLY A 190 14.82 -1.15 -11.10
N ALA A 191 13.68 -1.05 -10.44
CA ALA A 191 13.57 -1.23 -8.99
C ALA A 191 13.91 -2.67 -8.56
N GLN A 192 14.40 -2.81 -7.34
CA GLN A 192 14.46 -4.09 -6.63
C GLN A 192 13.14 -4.31 -5.91
N VAL A 193 12.33 -5.25 -6.39
CA VAL A 193 10.97 -5.46 -5.89
C VAL A 193 10.90 -6.72 -5.04
N LEU A 194 10.36 -6.60 -3.83
CA LEU A 194 9.91 -7.72 -3.02
C LEU A 194 8.41 -7.93 -3.24
N TRP A 195 8.08 -9.08 -3.79
CA TRP A 195 6.70 -9.54 -3.97
C TRP A 195 6.17 -10.14 -2.68
N VAL A 196 5.18 -9.51 -2.08
CA VAL A 196 4.48 -10.01 -0.89
C VAL A 196 3.03 -10.25 -1.24
N ASP A 197 2.70 -11.51 -1.50
CA ASP A 197 1.35 -11.96 -1.82
C ASP A 197 1.20 -13.45 -1.50
N ARG A 198 -0.03 -13.90 -1.31
CA ARG A 198 -0.37 -15.31 -1.02
C ARG A 198 -0.06 -16.26 -2.18
N VAL A 199 0.09 -15.71 -3.37
CA VAL A 199 0.45 -16.45 -4.59
C VAL A 199 1.81 -16.01 -5.09
N ALA A 200 2.53 -16.92 -5.72
CA ALA A 200 3.78 -16.58 -6.41
C ALA A 200 3.51 -15.68 -7.63
N PRO A 201 4.51 -14.88 -8.08
CA PRO A 201 4.36 -14.06 -9.26
C PRO A 201 4.06 -14.90 -10.50
N PRO A 202 3.22 -14.39 -11.42
CA PRO A 202 2.93 -15.08 -12.67
C PRO A 202 4.18 -15.21 -13.55
N ALA A 203 4.23 -16.22 -14.40
CA ALA A 203 5.37 -16.51 -15.26
C ALA A 203 5.79 -15.31 -16.15
N ALA A 204 4.84 -14.48 -16.55
CA ALA A 204 5.10 -13.27 -17.33
C ALA A 204 6.01 -12.26 -16.60
N LEU A 205 5.89 -12.14 -15.26
CA LEU A 205 6.76 -11.27 -14.46
C LEU A 205 8.10 -11.94 -14.08
N SER A 206 8.25 -13.22 -14.38
CA SER A 206 9.42 -14.03 -14.01
C SER A 206 10.44 -14.18 -15.17
N SER A 207 10.22 -13.46 -16.28
CA SER A 207 11.14 -13.47 -17.43
C SER A 207 12.22 -12.41 -17.24
N PRO A 208 13.52 -12.80 -17.11
CA PRO A 208 14.61 -11.83 -16.99
C PRO A 208 14.74 -10.88 -18.18
N ALA A 209 14.24 -11.26 -19.36
CA ALA A 209 14.33 -10.45 -20.58
C ALA A 209 13.38 -9.24 -20.54
N ASP A 210 12.30 -9.32 -19.76
CA ASP A 210 11.21 -8.33 -19.75
C ASP A 210 11.32 -7.32 -18.60
N ILE A 211 12.28 -7.52 -17.68
CA ILE A 211 12.47 -6.66 -16.52
C ILE A 211 13.89 -6.07 -16.47
N ASN A 212 14.00 -4.86 -15.94
CA ASN A 212 15.27 -4.14 -15.78
C ASN A 212 15.82 -4.27 -14.35
N GLY A 213 14.93 -4.42 -13.37
CA GLY A 213 15.24 -4.53 -11.95
C GLY A 213 15.44 -5.97 -11.49
N SER A 214 15.07 -6.24 -10.24
CA SER A 214 15.05 -7.60 -9.70
C SER A 214 13.75 -7.87 -8.97
N LEU A 215 13.27 -9.11 -9.07
CA LEU A 215 12.08 -9.61 -8.40
C LEU A 215 12.47 -10.66 -7.38
N SER A 216 12.23 -10.39 -6.11
CA SER A 216 12.42 -11.34 -5.01
C SER A 216 11.05 -11.78 -4.48
N TYR A 217 10.85 -13.08 -4.31
CA TYR A 217 9.59 -13.65 -3.84
C TYR A 217 9.79 -14.98 -3.11
N HIS A 218 8.84 -15.34 -2.25
CA HIS A 218 8.80 -16.68 -1.67
C HIS A 218 7.94 -17.61 -2.54
N PRO A 219 8.45 -18.80 -2.97
CA PRO A 219 7.76 -19.67 -3.92
C PRO A 219 6.36 -20.14 -3.47
N ALA A 220 6.14 -20.28 -2.17
CA ALA A 220 4.83 -20.64 -1.62
C ALA A 220 3.89 -19.45 -1.37
N GLY A 221 4.31 -18.23 -1.73
CA GLY A 221 3.64 -17.00 -1.36
C GLY A 221 3.93 -16.57 0.08
N ILE A 222 3.47 -15.37 0.43
CA ILE A 222 3.58 -14.76 1.77
C ILE A 222 2.19 -14.25 2.16
N ASP A 223 1.65 -14.77 3.25
CA ASP A 223 0.37 -14.31 3.80
C ASP A 223 0.61 -13.35 4.98
N LEU A 224 0.30 -12.08 4.79
CA LEU A 224 0.47 -11.01 5.77
C LEU A 224 -0.26 -11.29 7.10
N LEU A 225 -1.40 -11.98 7.05
CA LEU A 225 -2.22 -12.23 8.23
C LEU A 225 -1.75 -13.44 9.03
N SER A 226 -1.33 -14.50 8.34
CA SER A 226 -0.94 -15.76 8.99
C SER A 226 0.56 -15.87 9.26
N GLN A 227 1.40 -15.08 8.55
CA GLN A 227 2.87 -15.08 8.66
C GLN A 227 3.44 -13.68 8.97
N PRO A 228 2.86 -12.88 9.89
CA PRO A 228 3.27 -11.49 10.07
C PRO A 228 4.70 -11.33 10.59
N LYS A 229 5.19 -12.25 11.44
CA LYS A 229 6.59 -12.22 11.97
C LYS A 229 7.60 -12.50 10.88
N GLU A 230 7.38 -13.57 10.12
CA GLU A 230 8.22 -13.98 9.00
C GLU A 230 8.23 -12.91 7.92
N THR A 231 7.06 -12.28 7.66
CA THR A 231 6.94 -11.16 6.73
C THR A 231 7.78 -9.97 7.20
N LEU A 232 7.65 -9.57 8.47
CA LEU A 232 8.45 -8.47 9.02
C LEU A 232 9.94 -8.77 8.95
N ALA A 233 10.37 -9.98 9.35
CA ALA A 233 11.75 -10.40 9.26
C ALA A 233 12.26 -10.39 7.82
N THR A 234 11.43 -10.79 6.86
CA THR A 234 11.75 -10.78 5.42
C THR A 234 11.88 -9.37 4.89
N LEU A 235 10.99 -8.43 5.26
CA LEU A 235 11.10 -7.01 4.91
C LEU A 235 12.41 -6.41 5.43
N ILE A 236 12.75 -6.67 6.68
CA ILE A 236 14.00 -6.19 7.30
C ILE A 236 15.23 -6.77 6.58
N ALA A 237 15.23 -8.07 6.32
CA ALA A 237 16.33 -8.74 5.61
C ALA A 237 16.47 -8.22 4.17
N PHE A 238 15.38 -8.00 3.45
CA PHE A 238 15.38 -7.42 2.10
C PHE A 238 15.87 -5.96 2.10
N ALA A 239 15.47 -5.16 3.08
CA ALA A 239 15.96 -3.80 3.25
C ALA A 239 17.49 -3.78 3.46
N ASN A 240 18.02 -4.72 4.25
CA ASN A 240 19.45 -4.84 4.56
C ASN A 240 20.09 -3.52 5.02
N GLY A 241 19.39 -2.78 5.90
CA GLY A 241 19.83 -1.50 6.43
C GLY A 241 19.64 -0.29 5.49
N GLU A 242 19.13 -0.49 4.30
CA GLU A 242 18.81 0.57 3.34
C GLU A 242 17.33 1.00 3.45
N PRO A 243 16.97 2.20 2.96
CA PRO A 243 15.57 2.61 2.89
C PRO A 243 14.74 1.64 2.05
N LEU A 244 13.55 1.28 2.56
CA LEU A 244 12.59 0.42 1.89
C LEU A 244 11.27 1.19 1.69
N ASP A 245 10.85 1.32 0.45
CA ASP A 245 9.53 1.85 0.13
C ASP A 245 8.48 0.74 0.28
N LEU A 246 7.35 1.06 0.90
CA LEU A 246 6.23 0.13 1.06
C LEU A 246 5.06 0.57 0.19
N CYS A 247 4.63 -0.30 -0.72
CA CYS A 247 3.41 -0.13 -1.52
C CYS A 247 2.33 -1.09 -1.00
N LEU A 248 1.20 -0.57 -0.55
CA LEU A 248 0.10 -1.36 0.03
C LEU A 248 -1.06 -1.46 -0.96
N TYR A 249 -1.29 -2.65 -1.47
CA TYR A 249 -2.38 -3.03 -2.37
C TYR A 249 -3.17 -4.25 -1.84
N ALA A 250 -2.92 -4.66 -0.59
CA ALA A 250 -3.65 -5.71 0.09
C ALA A 250 -5.01 -5.17 0.57
N TYR A 251 -6.10 -5.57 -0.07
CA TYR A 251 -7.49 -5.23 0.25
C TYR A 251 -8.41 -6.43 0.06
#